data_9b7fe2a22eae2adfcaea48a396aaee94
#
_entry.id   9b7fe2a22eae2adfcaea48a396aaee94
#
_cell.length_a   1.000
_cell.length_b   1.000
_cell.length_c   1.000
_cell.angle_alpha   90.00
_cell.angle_beta   90.00
_cell.angle_gamma   90.00
#
_symmetry.space_group_name_H-M   'P 1'
#
loop_
_entity.id
_entity.type
_entity.pdbx_description
1 polymer ?
#
loop_
_entity_poly.entity_id
_entity_poly.type
_entity_poly.pdbx_seq_one_letter_code
_entity_poly.pdbx_strand_id
1 'polypeptide(L)'
;MELLSQYRSSSSSSSESQCESSVDESSLTQQQVRSVYLLTYSQADLRIFPDKESFASAVCEAVLKCDGPKAKIVQWTCCQEKHKKGGTHFHMAMKLNKIKRWLPIRQYLRQKWNVNVHFSNRHVNYYSAWLYTTKEDKEFLQSSNHPDLLNSRPPKTMSASEARVKRRRVETGYPSKDSTSGEEEGVEGQEEGGSSASRQSARRSAKRRRSQRLSSFEVSTIIVSKQIKTRTELLALASAQKAEGKTDLAEFIVNRGTKVVEEVIATAWEMENASEVLERSKLSRVEILENVLDNPCNEHCNGRWLQCAKQLLTWNDISIDVFTKAVINLLEKGRGKHRNILIKGPANTGKTFLLNPLNVVFKSFSNPASSTFAWVGAEKAEVIFLNDFRWNHQIIQWHDLLLMLEGQPVHLPAPKSHFCKDLEFDADTPIFCTTKHDFVYVRAGVIDERETEMMAVRWHSFQFRKQIAQRDQITIPSCARCFAELILRN
;
A
#
# COMPACT_ATOMS: atom_id res chain seq x y z
N MET A 1 -39.41 -42.52 -10.65
CA MET A 1 -40.20 -41.28 -10.84
C MET A 1 -40.83 -40.98 -9.48
N GLU A 2 -40.40 -40.03 -8.81
CA GLU A 2 -40.60 -39.56 -7.44
C GLU A 2 -39.27 -39.48 -6.70
N LEU A 3 -38.63 -38.32 -6.79
CA LEU A 3 -37.60 -37.80 -5.86
C LEU A 3 -36.91 -36.57 -6.42
N LEU A 4 -37.68 -35.65 -7.04
CA LEU A 4 -37.15 -34.32 -7.46
C LEU A 4 -38.22 -33.21 -7.35
N SER A 5 -38.88 -33.10 -6.18
CA SER A 5 -39.83 -31.99 -5.95
C SER A 5 -39.80 -31.44 -4.52
N GLN A 6 -38.60 -31.22 -3.97
CA GLN A 6 -38.50 -30.47 -2.70
C GLN A 6 -37.21 -29.62 -2.67
N TYR A 7 -37.11 -28.64 -3.54
CA TYR A 7 -36.28 -27.45 -3.31
C TYR A 7 -36.81 -26.32 -4.20
N ARG A 8 -37.93 -25.76 -3.80
CA ARG A 8 -38.39 -24.44 -4.27
C ARG A 8 -38.83 -23.62 -3.08
N SER A 9 -38.32 -22.38 -3.13
CA SER A 9 -38.77 -21.16 -2.40
C SER A 9 -38.33 -21.06 -0.94
N SER A 10 -37.44 -20.07 -0.66
CA SER A 10 -37.98 -18.74 -0.31
C SER A 10 -36.87 -17.69 -0.47
N SER A 11 -37.03 -16.88 -1.47
CA SER A 11 -36.40 -15.57 -1.54
C SER A 11 -37.15 -14.66 -0.57
N SER A 12 -36.51 -14.28 0.50
CA SER A 12 -36.89 -13.10 1.27
C SER A 12 -35.67 -12.19 1.34
N SER A 13 -35.77 -11.12 0.59
CA SER A 13 -34.95 -9.92 0.68
C SER A 13 -34.99 -9.38 2.10
N SER A 14 -33.89 -9.48 2.81
CA SER A 14 -33.57 -8.63 3.93
C SER A 14 -32.20 -8.04 3.69
N SER A 15 -32.20 -6.76 3.36
CA SER A 15 -31.06 -5.89 3.36
C SER A 15 -30.52 -5.78 4.80
N GLU A 16 -29.67 -6.70 5.17
CA GLU A 16 -28.85 -6.58 6.36
C GLU A 16 -27.68 -5.66 6.02
N SER A 17 -27.79 -4.42 6.47
CA SER A 17 -26.66 -3.55 6.65
C SER A 17 -25.72 -4.20 7.65
N GLN A 18 -24.71 -4.89 7.14
CA GLN A 18 -23.58 -5.38 7.92
C GLN A 18 -22.84 -4.16 8.46
N CYS A 19 -23.09 -3.84 9.71
CA CYS A 19 -22.25 -2.97 10.48
C CYS A 19 -21.08 -3.80 10.98
N GLU A 20 -20.13 -4.03 10.10
CA GLU A 20 -18.85 -4.64 10.41
C GLU A 20 -18.04 -3.70 11.29
N SER A 21 -18.05 -3.95 12.60
CA SER A 21 -16.84 -3.74 13.35
C SER A 21 -15.86 -4.86 12.96
N SER A 22 -15.28 -4.78 11.79
CA SER A 22 -14.20 -5.67 11.36
C SER A 22 -12.99 -5.40 12.24
N VAL A 23 -12.94 -6.05 13.38
CA VAL A 23 -11.72 -6.17 14.15
C VAL A 23 -10.83 -7.11 13.35
N ASP A 24 -9.83 -6.53 12.77
CA ASP A 24 -8.93 -7.05 11.78
C ASP A 24 -8.35 -8.43 12.14
N GLU A 25 -8.82 -9.48 11.50
CA GLU A 25 -8.22 -10.82 11.60
C GLU A 25 -6.79 -10.87 11.04
N SER A 26 -6.38 -9.83 10.30
CA SER A 26 -5.04 -9.71 9.70
C SER A 26 -3.94 -9.41 10.70
N SER A 27 -4.26 -9.06 11.97
CA SER A 27 -3.24 -8.69 12.96
C SER A 27 -2.46 -9.89 13.52
N LEU A 28 -2.97 -11.12 13.39
CA LEU A 28 -2.33 -12.35 13.86
C LEU A 28 -2.26 -13.40 12.75
N THR A 29 -1.07 -13.66 12.24
CA THR A 29 -0.83 -14.81 11.38
C THR A 29 -0.90 -16.10 12.21
N GLN A 30 -1.18 -17.25 11.57
CA GLN A 30 -1.21 -18.57 12.23
C GLN A 30 0.09 -18.92 12.96
N GLN A 31 1.20 -18.28 12.59
CA GLN A 31 2.53 -18.51 13.19
C GLN A 31 2.88 -17.55 14.33
N GLN A 32 2.11 -16.48 14.53
CA GLN A 32 2.42 -15.51 15.57
C GLN A 32 2.14 -16.07 16.97
N VAL A 33 3.05 -15.80 17.87
CA VAL A 33 3.01 -16.25 19.26
C VAL A 33 3.24 -15.07 20.20
N ARG A 34 2.50 -15.01 21.31
CA ARG A 34 2.63 -13.97 22.34
C ARG A 34 2.44 -14.59 23.74
N SER A 35 2.80 -13.83 24.75
CA SER A 35 2.48 -14.12 26.16
C SER A 35 1.33 -13.26 26.71
N VAL A 36 0.95 -12.18 26.00
CA VAL A 36 -0.17 -11.32 26.35
C VAL A 36 -1.14 -11.26 25.18
N TYR A 37 -2.42 -11.50 25.45
CA TYR A 37 -3.50 -11.42 24.50
C TYR A 37 -4.66 -10.59 25.05
N LEU A 38 -5.30 -9.82 24.17
CA LEU A 38 -6.64 -9.31 24.38
C LEU A 38 -7.62 -10.11 23.53
N LEU A 39 -8.59 -10.73 24.16
CA LEU A 39 -9.65 -11.50 23.53
C LEU A 39 -10.91 -10.64 23.45
N THR A 40 -11.63 -10.77 22.34
CA THR A 40 -12.93 -10.11 22.15
C THR A 40 -13.94 -11.12 21.63
N TYR A 41 -15.04 -11.29 22.32
CA TYR A 41 -16.21 -11.99 21.84
C TYR A 41 -17.30 -10.96 21.53
N SER A 42 -17.41 -10.57 20.27
CA SER A 42 -18.37 -9.59 19.78
C SER A 42 -19.75 -10.23 19.59
N GLN A 43 -20.81 -9.44 19.82
CA GLN A 43 -22.21 -9.90 19.75
C GLN A 43 -22.42 -11.21 20.54
N ALA A 44 -22.02 -11.16 21.81
CA ALA A 44 -22.02 -12.36 22.65
C ALA A 44 -23.44 -12.92 22.83
N ASP A 45 -23.59 -14.23 22.60
CA ASP A 45 -24.81 -14.95 22.91
C ASP A 45 -24.86 -15.25 24.41
N LEU A 46 -25.68 -14.51 25.13
CA LEU A 46 -25.84 -14.64 26.59
C LEU A 46 -26.50 -15.98 27.01
N ARG A 47 -27.02 -16.76 26.06
CA ARG A 47 -27.49 -18.14 26.35
C ARG A 47 -26.31 -19.09 26.50
N ILE A 48 -25.17 -18.80 25.85
CA ILE A 48 -23.94 -19.60 25.93
C ILE A 48 -23.10 -19.13 27.13
N PHE A 49 -22.90 -17.82 27.23
CA PHE A 49 -22.18 -17.20 28.35
C PHE A 49 -23.07 -16.10 28.94
N PRO A 50 -23.81 -16.39 30.02
CA PRO A 50 -24.75 -15.42 30.61
C PRO A 50 -24.04 -14.22 31.25
N ASP A 51 -22.80 -14.41 31.66
CA ASP A 51 -22.01 -13.40 32.34
C ASP A 51 -20.51 -13.47 31.98
N LYS A 52 -19.76 -12.50 32.43
CA LYS A 52 -18.30 -12.39 32.22
C LYS A 52 -17.49 -13.48 32.93
N GLU A 53 -18.02 -14.07 34.01
CA GLU A 53 -17.40 -15.15 34.76
C GLU A 53 -17.42 -16.47 33.97
N SER A 54 -18.56 -16.81 33.39
CA SER A 54 -18.72 -17.98 32.51
C SER A 54 -17.83 -17.91 31.28
N PHE A 55 -17.73 -16.72 30.66
CA PHE A 55 -16.82 -16.52 29.54
C PHE A 55 -15.35 -16.65 29.95
N ALA A 56 -14.92 -16.00 31.03
CA ALA A 56 -13.56 -16.08 31.53
C ALA A 56 -13.17 -17.51 31.90
N SER A 57 -14.08 -18.27 32.54
CA SER A 57 -13.87 -19.69 32.89
C SER A 57 -13.69 -20.54 31.64
N ALA A 58 -14.49 -20.33 30.60
CA ALA A 58 -14.36 -21.06 29.31
C ALA A 58 -13.01 -20.78 28.63
N VAL A 59 -12.53 -19.54 28.64
CA VAL A 59 -11.21 -19.19 28.09
C VAL A 59 -10.10 -19.85 28.92
N CYS A 60 -10.17 -19.83 30.25
CA CYS A 60 -9.22 -20.47 31.13
C CYS A 60 -9.17 -21.99 30.88
N GLU A 61 -10.32 -22.64 30.72
CA GLU A 61 -10.41 -24.05 30.38
C GLU A 61 -9.76 -24.35 29.02
N ALA A 62 -10.03 -23.52 27.99
CA ALA A 62 -9.46 -23.67 26.68
C ALA A 62 -7.92 -23.62 26.70
N VAL A 63 -7.34 -22.72 27.47
CA VAL A 63 -5.87 -22.65 27.66
C VAL A 63 -5.31 -23.90 28.31
N LEU A 64 -5.96 -24.39 29.35
CA LEU A 64 -5.53 -25.59 30.07
C LEU A 64 -5.63 -26.86 29.20
N LYS A 65 -6.69 -27.00 28.41
CA LYS A 65 -6.90 -28.16 27.52
C LYS A 65 -5.95 -28.18 26.33
N CYS A 66 -5.61 -27.01 25.77
CA CYS A 66 -4.73 -26.94 24.62
C CYS A 66 -3.24 -27.20 24.95
N ASP A 67 -2.81 -27.03 26.19
CA ASP A 67 -1.39 -27.08 26.57
C ASP A 67 -1.09 -27.93 27.80
N GLY A 68 -2.09 -28.49 28.42
CA GLY A 68 -1.96 -29.28 29.66
C GLY A 68 -1.38 -28.42 30.82
N PRO A 69 -0.79 -29.07 31.83
CA PRO A 69 -0.33 -28.38 33.06
C PRO A 69 0.85 -27.43 32.84
N LYS A 70 1.48 -27.42 31.67
CA LYS A 70 2.66 -26.59 31.36
C LYS A 70 2.31 -25.13 30.99
N ALA A 71 1.10 -24.85 30.51
CA ALA A 71 0.66 -23.49 30.25
C ALA A 71 -0.25 -23.01 31.37
N LYS A 72 0.16 -21.93 32.03
CA LYS A 72 -0.62 -21.29 33.09
C LYS A 72 -0.93 -19.87 32.70
N ILE A 73 -2.18 -19.47 32.92
CA ILE A 73 -2.56 -18.07 32.91
C ILE A 73 -2.00 -17.47 34.24
N VAL A 74 -1.19 -16.44 34.09
CA VAL A 74 -0.59 -15.76 35.24
C VAL A 74 -1.55 -14.73 35.82
N GLN A 75 -2.18 -13.98 34.94
CA GLN A 75 -3.11 -12.90 35.26
C GLN A 75 -4.15 -12.81 34.17
N TRP A 76 -5.37 -12.46 34.54
CA TRP A 76 -6.41 -12.13 33.58
C TRP A 76 -7.40 -11.12 34.15
N THR A 77 -8.05 -10.37 33.25
CA THR A 77 -9.15 -9.43 33.56
C THR A 77 -10.20 -9.55 32.49
N CYS A 78 -11.47 -9.64 32.88
CA CYS A 78 -12.60 -9.77 31.97
C CYS A 78 -13.66 -8.70 32.25
N CYS A 79 -14.18 -8.07 31.22
CA CYS A 79 -15.25 -7.09 31.28
C CYS A 79 -16.39 -7.45 30.32
N GLN A 80 -17.57 -6.87 30.61
CA GLN A 80 -18.75 -6.97 29.78
C GLN A 80 -19.20 -5.58 29.38
N GLU A 81 -19.28 -5.31 28.10
CA GLU A 81 -19.63 -4.00 27.56
C GLU A 81 -20.90 -4.09 26.68
N LYS A 82 -21.69 -3.02 26.66
CA LYS A 82 -22.86 -2.89 25.79
C LYS A 82 -22.45 -2.18 24.51
N HIS A 83 -22.84 -2.72 23.38
CA HIS A 83 -22.56 -2.08 22.09
C HIS A 83 -23.52 -0.90 21.87
N LYS A 84 -23.01 0.20 21.30
CA LYS A 84 -23.80 1.43 21.02
C LYS A 84 -25.04 1.18 20.14
N LYS A 85 -25.03 0.15 19.33
CA LYS A 85 -26.13 -0.25 18.42
C LYS A 85 -26.95 -1.44 18.94
N GLY A 86 -26.79 -1.83 20.21
CA GLY A 86 -27.42 -3.01 20.83
C GLY A 86 -26.51 -4.24 20.78
N GLY A 87 -26.72 -5.18 21.71
CA GLY A 87 -25.91 -6.36 21.91
C GLY A 87 -24.83 -6.17 22.98
N THR A 88 -24.24 -7.28 23.37
CA THR A 88 -23.21 -7.36 24.43
C THR A 88 -21.94 -7.94 23.84
N HIS A 89 -20.79 -7.52 24.34
CA HIS A 89 -19.52 -8.14 24.05
C HIS A 89 -18.67 -8.30 25.31
N PHE A 90 -17.82 -9.33 25.27
CA PHE A 90 -16.85 -9.56 26.33
C PHE A 90 -15.45 -9.23 25.85
N HIS A 91 -14.66 -8.56 26.68
CA HIS A 91 -13.25 -8.41 26.50
C HIS A 91 -12.50 -9.09 27.63
N MET A 92 -11.46 -9.84 27.31
CA MET A 92 -10.60 -10.48 28.30
C MET A 92 -9.13 -10.23 27.98
N ALA A 93 -8.44 -9.57 28.87
CA ALA A 93 -6.98 -9.49 28.83
C ALA A 93 -6.39 -10.68 29.57
N MET A 94 -5.42 -11.41 28.99
CA MET A 94 -4.73 -12.50 29.66
C MET A 94 -3.23 -12.44 29.45
N LYS A 95 -2.50 -12.84 30.49
CA LYS A 95 -1.05 -13.02 30.48
C LYS A 95 -0.72 -14.48 30.77
N LEU A 96 0.05 -15.09 29.89
CA LEU A 96 0.53 -16.46 30.00
C LEU A 96 1.96 -16.48 30.57
N ASN A 97 2.32 -17.55 31.28
CA ASN A 97 3.66 -17.77 31.81
C ASN A 97 4.74 -17.91 30.72
N LYS A 98 4.34 -18.21 29.50
CA LYS A 98 5.22 -18.34 28.33
C LYS A 98 4.48 -17.98 27.03
N ILE A 99 5.27 -17.78 25.99
CA ILE A 99 4.79 -17.47 24.67
C ILE A 99 4.03 -18.67 24.07
N LYS A 100 2.83 -18.46 23.55
CA LYS A 100 1.94 -19.49 23.02
C LYS A 100 1.29 -19.08 21.72
N ARG A 101 0.85 -20.08 20.93
CA ARG A 101 -0.02 -19.85 19.79
C ARG A 101 -1.46 -19.69 20.26
N TRP A 102 -2.15 -18.72 19.69
CA TRP A 102 -3.56 -18.43 19.98
C TRP A 102 -4.54 -19.36 19.24
N LEU A 103 -4.15 -19.86 18.08
CA LEU A 103 -5.04 -20.61 17.19
C LEU A 103 -5.65 -21.87 17.81
N PRO A 104 -4.91 -22.75 18.53
CA PRO A 104 -5.50 -23.91 19.19
C PRO A 104 -6.56 -23.54 20.23
N ILE A 105 -6.34 -22.45 20.98
CA ILE A 105 -7.28 -21.95 21.99
C ILE A 105 -8.58 -21.48 21.31
N ARG A 106 -8.48 -20.70 20.21
CA ARG A 106 -9.64 -20.29 19.41
C ARG A 106 -10.40 -21.47 18.83
N GLN A 107 -9.69 -22.47 18.30
CA GLN A 107 -10.30 -23.68 17.76
C GLN A 107 -11.06 -24.47 18.83
N TYR A 108 -10.50 -24.62 20.03
CA TYR A 108 -11.15 -25.28 21.15
C TYR A 108 -12.46 -24.56 21.54
N LEU A 109 -12.43 -23.23 21.67
CA LEU A 109 -13.63 -22.41 21.97
C LEU A 109 -14.72 -22.60 20.92
N ARG A 110 -14.33 -22.63 19.64
CA ARG A 110 -15.25 -22.84 18.52
C ARG A 110 -15.85 -24.24 18.51
N GLN A 111 -15.04 -25.26 18.77
CA GLN A 111 -15.50 -26.66 18.79
C GLN A 111 -16.43 -26.97 19.96
N LYS A 112 -16.11 -26.47 21.16
CA LYS A 112 -16.86 -26.81 22.38
C LYS A 112 -18.13 -25.97 22.56
N TRP A 113 -18.07 -24.65 22.25
CA TRP A 113 -19.17 -23.73 22.50
C TRP A 113 -19.73 -23.07 21.24
N ASN A 114 -19.19 -23.41 20.06
CA ASN A 114 -19.57 -22.81 18.78
C ASN A 114 -19.47 -21.27 18.78
N VAL A 115 -18.48 -20.70 19.45
CA VAL A 115 -18.25 -19.26 19.56
C VAL A 115 -17.00 -18.84 18.81
N ASN A 116 -17.05 -17.66 18.19
CA ASN A 116 -15.94 -17.09 17.47
C ASN A 116 -15.33 -15.96 18.28
N VAL A 117 -14.15 -16.18 18.83
CA VAL A 117 -13.42 -15.22 19.67
C VAL A 117 -12.25 -14.63 18.89
N HIS A 118 -12.14 -13.32 18.86
CA HIS A 118 -11.03 -12.63 18.25
C HIS A 118 -9.87 -12.49 19.24
N PHE A 119 -8.63 -12.75 18.76
CA PHE A 119 -7.39 -12.59 19.52
C PHE A 119 -6.58 -11.44 18.96
N SER A 120 -6.24 -10.47 19.79
CA SER A 120 -5.40 -9.32 19.41
C SER A 120 -4.04 -9.39 20.10
N ASN A 121 -2.97 -9.09 19.36
CA ASN A 121 -1.59 -8.95 19.85
C ASN A 121 -1.12 -7.50 19.96
N ARG A 122 -2.02 -6.54 19.85
CA ARG A 122 -1.68 -5.09 19.86
C ARG A 122 -1.05 -4.63 21.18
N HIS A 123 -1.37 -5.32 22.26
CA HIS A 123 -0.86 -4.99 23.57
C HIS A 123 0.46 -5.75 23.84
N VAL A 124 1.56 -5.03 23.94
CA VAL A 124 2.89 -5.58 24.17
C VAL A 124 3.08 -5.96 25.65
N ASN A 125 2.42 -5.26 26.57
CA ASN A 125 2.46 -5.54 28.00
C ASN A 125 1.04 -5.72 28.56
N TYR A 126 0.95 -6.44 29.67
CA TYR A 126 -0.33 -6.75 30.30
C TYR A 126 -1.06 -5.51 30.80
N TYR A 127 -0.34 -4.50 31.31
CA TYR A 127 -0.94 -3.26 31.81
C TYR A 127 -1.80 -2.56 30.74
N SER A 128 -1.33 -2.46 29.52
CA SER A 128 -2.09 -1.81 28.44
C SER A 128 -3.34 -2.62 28.02
N ALA A 129 -3.29 -3.95 28.12
CA ALA A 129 -4.46 -4.80 27.86
C ALA A 129 -5.49 -4.69 29.00
N TRP A 130 -4.99 -4.66 30.25
CA TRP A 130 -5.81 -4.44 31.44
C TRP A 130 -6.51 -3.09 31.42
N LEU A 131 -5.82 -1.99 31.10
CA LEU A 131 -6.42 -0.67 30.93
C LEU A 131 -7.55 -0.67 29.91
N TYR A 132 -7.42 -1.46 28.85
CA TYR A 132 -8.47 -1.58 27.84
C TYR A 132 -9.72 -2.23 28.40
N THR A 133 -9.59 -3.33 29.16
CA THR A 133 -10.72 -4.08 29.73
C THR A 133 -11.36 -3.39 30.94
N THR A 134 -10.70 -2.44 31.59
CA THR A 134 -11.22 -1.72 32.78
C THR A 134 -11.73 -0.31 32.46
N LYS A 135 -11.78 0.06 31.16
CA LYS A 135 -12.12 1.41 30.73
C LYS A 135 -13.58 1.75 30.95
N GLU A 136 -14.49 0.88 30.55
CA GLU A 136 -15.95 1.13 30.54
C GLU A 136 -16.67 0.37 31.65
N ASP A 137 -16.37 -0.91 31.86
CA ASP A 137 -16.93 -1.74 32.92
C ASP A 137 -16.19 -1.50 34.25
N LYS A 138 -16.84 -0.92 35.24
CA LYS A 138 -16.27 -0.68 36.58
C LYS A 138 -16.35 -1.90 37.50
N GLU A 139 -17.21 -2.87 37.14
CA GLU A 139 -17.38 -4.13 37.86
C GLU A 139 -16.64 -5.29 37.18
N PHE A 140 -15.51 -5.01 36.53
CA PHE A 140 -14.71 -6.02 35.85
C PHE A 140 -14.27 -7.15 36.82
N LEU A 141 -14.14 -8.35 36.27
CA LEU A 141 -13.58 -9.49 37.00
C LEU A 141 -12.08 -9.64 36.73
N GLN A 142 -11.36 -10.11 37.71
CA GLN A 142 -9.91 -10.40 37.57
C GLN A 142 -9.49 -11.62 38.40
N SER A 143 -8.34 -12.21 38.05
CA SER A 143 -7.80 -13.36 38.73
C SER A 143 -7.45 -13.05 40.18
N SER A 144 -7.53 -14.05 41.11
CA SER A 144 -7.27 -13.90 42.54
C SER A 144 -5.88 -13.36 42.88
N ASN A 145 -4.87 -13.66 42.05
CA ASN A 145 -3.48 -13.20 42.22
C ASN A 145 -3.19 -11.96 41.37
N HIS A 146 -4.18 -11.17 41.05
CA HIS A 146 -4.01 -10.00 40.22
C HIS A 146 -3.38 -8.85 41.04
N PRO A 147 -2.31 -8.20 40.58
CA PRO A 147 -1.74 -7.04 41.24
C PRO A 147 -2.72 -5.86 41.18
N ASP A 148 -2.70 -5.02 42.20
CA ASP A 148 -3.45 -3.75 42.16
C ASP A 148 -2.74 -2.77 41.20
N LEU A 149 -3.26 -2.74 39.97
CA LEU A 149 -2.77 -1.86 38.92
C LEU A 149 -3.41 -0.46 38.95
N LEU A 150 -4.51 -0.27 39.70
CA LEU A 150 -5.17 1.03 39.85
C LEU A 150 -4.29 2.01 40.61
N ASN A 151 -3.67 1.52 41.71
CA ASN A 151 -2.83 2.31 42.60
C ASN A 151 -1.34 2.09 42.35
N SER A 152 -0.97 1.20 41.45
CA SER A 152 0.41 0.89 41.11
C SER A 152 0.95 1.84 40.07
N ARG A 153 2.27 2.17 40.13
CA ARG A 153 2.93 2.83 38.99
C ARG A 153 2.87 1.90 37.80
N PRO A 154 2.50 2.43 36.59
CA PRO A 154 2.49 1.62 35.39
C PRO A 154 3.88 0.98 35.16
N PRO A 155 3.95 -0.26 34.65
CA PRO A 155 5.22 -0.89 34.31
C PRO A 155 6.07 0.02 33.44
N LYS A 156 7.38 0.00 33.60
CA LYS A 156 8.31 0.80 32.77
C LYS A 156 8.25 0.47 31.27
N THR A 157 7.62 -0.62 30.91
CA THR A 157 7.40 -1.05 29.52
C THR A 157 6.16 -0.36 28.95
N MET A 158 6.39 0.50 27.95
CA MET A 158 5.30 1.20 27.24
C MET A 158 4.53 0.25 26.34
N SER A 159 3.25 0.53 26.11
CA SER A 159 2.48 -0.15 25.06
C SER A 159 3.06 0.14 23.66
N ALA A 160 2.77 -0.71 22.69
CA ALA A 160 3.24 -0.49 21.32
C ALA A 160 2.74 0.84 20.73
N SER A 161 1.54 1.28 21.12
CA SER A 161 0.97 2.57 20.74
C SER A 161 1.71 3.75 21.36
N GLU A 162 1.97 3.69 22.66
CA GLU A 162 2.73 4.73 23.37
C GLU A 162 4.18 4.82 22.89
N ALA A 163 4.82 3.67 22.63
CA ALA A 163 6.15 3.63 22.05
C ALA A 163 6.20 4.27 20.65
N ARG A 164 5.17 4.07 19.83
CA ARG A 164 5.04 4.73 18.51
C ARG A 164 4.85 6.25 18.63
N VAL A 165 4.00 6.71 19.55
CA VAL A 165 3.80 8.14 19.80
C VAL A 165 5.08 8.80 20.30
N LYS A 166 5.80 8.15 21.24
CA LYS A 166 7.09 8.66 21.74
C LYS A 166 8.16 8.70 20.65
N ARG A 167 8.24 7.66 19.79
CA ARG A 167 9.14 7.66 18.62
C ARG A 167 8.81 8.79 17.66
N ARG A 168 7.54 8.99 17.28
CA ARG A 168 7.12 10.12 16.43
C ARG A 168 7.47 11.48 17.01
N ARG A 169 7.30 11.70 18.34
CA ARG A 169 7.69 12.95 19.02
C ARG A 169 9.20 13.20 18.96
N VAL A 170 10.01 12.13 19.06
CA VAL A 170 11.48 12.24 18.95
C VAL A 170 11.91 12.52 17.51
N GLU A 171 11.23 11.93 16.54
CA GLU A 171 11.50 12.11 15.11
C GLU A 171 11.04 13.48 14.57
N THR A 172 9.99 14.08 15.16
CA THR A 172 9.43 15.36 14.70
C THR A 172 10.04 16.59 15.39
N GLY A 173 10.95 16.42 16.35
CA GLY A 173 11.71 17.53 16.95
C GLY A 173 10.89 18.58 17.69
N TYR A 174 9.61 18.33 18.00
CA TYR A 174 8.77 19.28 18.75
C TYR A 174 9.13 19.23 20.25
N PRO A 175 9.49 20.37 20.85
CA PRO A 175 9.74 20.44 22.29
C PRO A 175 8.44 20.24 23.06
N SER A 176 8.49 19.38 24.07
CA SER A 176 7.39 19.22 25.02
C SER A 176 7.16 20.54 25.77
N LYS A 177 6.00 21.13 25.57
CA LYS A 177 5.48 22.15 26.48
C LYS A 177 5.00 21.45 27.75
N ASP A 178 5.83 21.44 28.76
CA ASP A 178 5.39 21.39 30.14
C ASP A 178 6.13 22.50 30.88
N SER A 179 5.44 23.63 30.94
CA SER A 179 5.74 24.75 31.79
C SER A 179 4.85 24.63 33.03
N THR A 180 5.44 24.37 34.16
CA THR A 180 4.93 24.88 35.41
C THR A 180 6.07 25.34 36.26
N SER A 181 5.98 26.60 36.54
CA SER A 181 6.75 27.42 37.46
C SER A 181 6.77 26.87 38.86
N GLY A 182 7.90 27.04 39.51
CA GLY A 182 8.08 26.86 40.97
C GLY A 182 9.46 27.35 41.31
N GLU A 183 9.56 28.63 41.64
CA GLU A 183 10.67 29.24 42.34
C GLU A 183 10.77 28.61 43.72
N GLU A 184 12.00 28.33 44.18
CA GLU A 184 12.40 28.57 45.57
C GLU A 184 13.93 28.49 45.72
N GLU A 185 14.40 29.45 46.49
CA GLU A 185 15.76 29.86 46.75
C GLU A 185 16.63 28.88 47.56
N GLY A 186 17.88 28.97 47.30
CA GLY A 186 19.08 28.99 48.11
C GLY A 186 19.23 28.09 49.32
N VAL A 187 20.38 27.48 49.38
CA VAL A 187 21.34 27.61 50.49
C VAL A 187 22.67 26.95 50.08
N GLU A 188 23.74 27.71 50.29
CA GLU A 188 25.13 27.28 50.17
C GLU A 188 25.51 26.26 51.23
N GLY A 189 26.40 25.33 50.84
CA GLY A 189 27.06 24.40 51.75
C GLY A 189 28.30 23.81 51.08
N GLN A 190 29.43 24.35 51.40
CA GLN A 190 30.78 23.83 51.12
C GLN A 190 31.00 22.48 51.77
N GLU A 191 31.68 21.55 51.10
CA GLU A 191 32.96 20.96 51.53
C GLU A 191 33.40 19.77 50.68
N GLU A 192 34.60 19.89 50.21
CA GLU A 192 35.76 18.99 50.08
C GLU A 192 35.64 17.62 49.40
N GLY A 193 36.36 17.47 48.32
CA GLY A 193 37.64 16.78 48.24
C GLY A 193 37.57 15.33 47.80
N GLY A 194 38.08 15.02 46.61
CA GLY A 194 38.63 13.70 46.32
C GLY A 194 38.17 13.02 45.02
N SER A 195 39.04 13.05 44.03
CA SER A 195 39.21 11.97 43.02
C SER A 195 37.99 11.57 42.14
N SER A 196 37.56 12.45 41.25
CA SER A 196 36.57 12.11 40.23
C SER A 196 36.94 12.41 38.75
N ALA A 197 38.20 12.77 38.50
CA ALA A 197 38.63 13.17 37.15
C ALA A 197 38.65 12.01 36.12
N SER A 198 38.98 10.79 36.54
CA SER A 198 39.06 9.62 35.62
C SER A 198 37.70 9.05 35.22
N ARG A 199 36.67 9.11 36.09
CA ARG A 199 35.31 8.64 35.78
C ARG A 199 34.52 9.62 34.91
N GLN A 200 34.83 10.92 34.97
CA GLN A 200 34.17 11.91 34.11
C GLN A 200 34.71 11.91 32.68
N SER A 201 36.00 11.62 32.45
CA SER A 201 36.57 11.50 31.12
C SER A 201 36.03 10.29 30.38
N ALA A 202 35.89 9.13 31.06
CA ALA A 202 35.28 7.93 30.49
C ALA A 202 33.80 8.10 30.20
N ARG A 203 33.04 8.82 31.04
CA ARG A 203 31.63 9.15 30.74
C ARG A 203 31.47 10.18 29.63
N ARG A 204 32.37 11.14 29.46
CA ARG A 204 32.38 12.09 28.36
C ARG A 204 32.77 11.42 27.03
N SER A 205 33.73 10.48 27.02
CA SER A 205 34.08 9.70 25.83
C SER A 205 32.97 8.72 25.43
N ALA A 206 32.29 8.08 26.37
CA ALA A 206 31.13 7.23 26.11
C ALA A 206 29.91 8.04 25.66
N LYS A 207 29.71 9.26 26.13
CA LYS A 207 28.65 10.17 25.68
C LYS A 207 28.97 10.73 24.29
N ARG A 208 30.23 10.99 23.93
CA ARG A 208 30.68 11.36 22.59
C ARG A 208 30.53 10.23 21.58
N ARG A 209 30.83 8.97 21.94
CA ARG A 209 30.59 7.81 21.04
C ARG A 209 29.11 7.51 20.80
N ARG A 210 28.18 7.90 21.68
CA ARG A 210 26.73 7.75 21.49
C ARG A 210 26.13 8.82 20.54
N SER A 211 26.83 9.90 20.23
CA SER A 211 26.31 11.00 19.39
C SER A 211 26.61 10.86 17.89
N GLN A 212 27.25 9.78 17.48
CA GLN A 212 27.69 9.59 16.08
C GLN A 212 26.86 8.54 15.28
N ARG A 213 25.62 8.28 15.68
CA ARG A 213 24.74 7.44 14.85
C ARG A 213 24.02 8.31 13.86
N LEU A 214 24.25 8.03 12.56
CA LEU A 214 23.54 8.73 11.48
C LEU A 214 22.02 8.59 11.65
N SER A 215 21.34 9.72 11.55
CA SER A 215 19.88 9.80 11.43
C SER A 215 19.44 9.46 10.01
N SER A 216 18.16 9.11 9.82
CA SER A 216 17.60 8.91 8.47
C SER A 216 17.71 10.17 7.61
N PHE A 217 17.65 11.36 8.22
CA PHE A 217 17.83 12.63 7.52
C PHE A 217 19.27 12.83 7.01
N GLU A 218 20.28 12.53 7.83
CA GLU A 218 21.68 12.63 7.39
C GLU A 218 21.98 11.63 6.27
N VAL A 219 21.41 10.42 6.36
CA VAL A 219 21.54 9.43 5.28
C VAL A 219 20.82 9.88 4.02
N SER A 220 19.63 10.50 4.11
CA SER A 220 18.94 11.07 2.94
C SER A 220 19.77 12.17 2.24
N THR A 221 20.45 13.02 3.02
CA THR A 221 21.38 14.02 2.48
C THR A 221 22.55 13.37 1.74
N ILE A 222 23.12 12.28 2.29
CA ILE A 222 24.19 11.52 1.62
C ILE A 222 23.68 10.90 0.31
N ILE A 223 22.47 10.32 0.32
CA ILE A 223 21.84 9.71 -0.84
C ILE A 223 21.71 10.71 -1.99
N VAL A 224 21.13 11.87 -1.72
CA VAL A 224 20.96 12.94 -2.73
C VAL A 224 22.31 13.47 -3.21
N SER A 225 23.22 13.82 -2.30
CA SER A 225 24.54 14.38 -2.67
C SER A 225 25.43 13.42 -3.47
N LYS A 226 25.27 12.12 -3.25
CA LYS A 226 26.03 11.06 -3.98
C LYS A 226 25.23 10.43 -5.13
N GLN A 227 24.03 10.92 -5.44
CA GLN A 227 23.15 10.46 -6.51
C GLN A 227 22.84 8.94 -6.40
N ILE A 228 22.66 8.44 -5.18
CA ILE A 228 22.42 7.02 -4.90
C ILE A 228 20.94 6.71 -5.15
N LYS A 229 20.65 5.81 -6.10
CA LYS A 229 19.28 5.43 -6.46
C LYS A 229 18.89 4.04 -5.95
N THR A 230 19.86 3.21 -5.65
CA THR A 230 19.64 1.81 -5.27
C THR A 230 20.30 1.47 -3.94
N ARG A 231 19.71 0.48 -3.25
CA ARG A 231 20.29 -0.06 -2.02
C ARG A 231 21.70 -0.63 -2.26
N THR A 232 21.96 -1.21 -3.42
CA THR A 232 23.27 -1.77 -3.78
C THR A 232 24.34 -0.68 -3.84
N GLU A 233 24.04 0.47 -4.43
CA GLU A 233 24.95 1.64 -4.46
C GLU A 233 25.24 2.16 -3.05
N LEU A 234 24.21 2.23 -2.19
CA LEU A 234 24.39 2.65 -0.80
C LEU A 234 25.26 1.67 0.00
N LEU A 235 25.10 0.35 -0.24
CA LEU A 235 25.95 -0.69 0.35
C LEU A 235 27.39 -0.59 -0.13
N ALA A 236 27.62 -0.31 -1.41
CA ALA A 236 28.96 -0.12 -1.99
C ALA A 236 29.65 1.08 -1.36
N LEU A 237 28.95 2.22 -1.24
CA LEU A 237 29.46 3.40 -0.54
C LEU A 237 29.82 3.10 0.93
N ALA A 238 28.92 2.42 1.65
CA ALA A 238 29.16 2.05 3.04
C ALA A 238 30.35 1.12 3.22
N SER A 239 30.55 0.18 2.27
CA SER A 239 31.70 -0.72 2.24
C SER A 239 33.02 0.04 2.01
N ALA A 240 33.05 0.97 1.06
CA ALA A 240 34.20 1.83 0.79
C ALA A 240 34.57 2.70 2.01
N GLN A 241 33.59 3.37 2.63
CA GLN A 241 33.78 4.17 3.82
C GLN A 241 34.28 3.33 5.01
N LYS A 242 33.78 2.09 5.15
CA LYS A 242 34.26 1.16 6.19
C LYS A 242 35.72 0.81 6.01
N ALA A 243 36.20 0.63 4.77
CA ALA A 243 37.61 0.39 4.48
C ALA A 243 38.50 1.59 4.87
N GLU A 244 37.95 2.81 4.83
CA GLU A 244 38.56 4.06 5.29
C GLU A 244 38.44 4.30 6.81
N GLY A 245 37.82 3.38 7.55
CA GLY A 245 37.61 3.46 8.99
C GLY A 245 36.36 4.23 9.41
N LYS A 246 35.47 4.64 8.48
CA LYS A 246 34.18 5.28 8.76
C LYS A 246 33.07 4.24 8.77
N THR A 247 32.54 3.88 9.92
CA THR A 247 31.55 2.78 10.07
C THR A 247 30.11 3.24 10.15
N ASP A 248 29.85 4.54 10.29
CA ASP A 248 28.54 5.10 10.64
C ASP A 248 27.43 4.71 9.66
N LEU A 249 27.70 4.77 8.34
CA LEU A 249 26.73 4.38 7.32
C LEU A 249 26.48 2.87 7.31
N ALA A 250 27.54 2.06 7.47
CA ALA A 250 27.42 0.61 7.57
C ALA A 250 26.62 0.20 8.80
N GLU A 251 26.86 0.84 9.96
CA GLU A 251 26.09 0.63 11.19
C GLU A 251 24.62 1.03 11.01
N PHE A 252 24.33 2.14 10.35
CA PHE A 252 22.96 2.54 10.02
C PHE A 252 22.23 1.45 9.22
N ILE A 253 22.83 0.99 8.12
CA ILE A 253 22.24 -0.01 7.24
C ILE A 253 21.96 -1.33 7.97
N VAL A 254 22.93 -1.84 8.74
CA VAL A 254 22.80 -3.10 9.47
C VAL A 254 21.75 -3.00 10.59
N ASN A 255 21.72 -1.88 11.31
CA ASN A 255 20.81 -1.70 12.45
C ASN A 255 19.36 -1.41 12.05
N ARG A 256 19.11 -0.84 10.85
CA ARG A 256 17.77 -0.47 10.40
C ARG A 256 17.08 -1.52 9.56
N GLY A 257 17.82 -2.42 8.95
CA GLY A 257 17.32 -3.47 8.08
C GLY A 257 16.91 -2.95 6.70
N THR A 258 16.64 -3.89 5.78
CA THR A 258 16.43 -3.63 4.35
C THR A 258 15.28 -2.66 4.08
N LYS A 259 14.12 -2.91 4.66
CA LYS A 259 12.90 -2.12 4.40
C LYS A 259 13.06 -0.64 4.76
N VAL A 260 13.64 -0.33 5.92
CA VAL A 260 13.84 1.07 6.35
C VAL A 260 14.86 1.77 5.46
N VAL A 261 15.90 1.08 5.03
CA VAL A 261 16.91 1.63 4.12
C VAL A 261 16.31 1.97 2.77
N GLU A 262 15.48 1.10 2.21
CA GLU A 262 14.75 1.33 0.96
C GLU A 262 13.75 2.49 1.09
N GLU A 263 13.03 2.58 2.21
CA GLU A 263 12.15 3.72 2.51
C GLU A 263 12.91 5.05 2.58
N VAL A 264 14.11 5.07 3.18
CA VAL A 264 14.94 6.30 3.25
C VAL A 264 15.41 6.71 1.85
N ILE A 265 15.81 5.78 1.00
CA ILE A 265 16.20 6.07 -0.38
C ILE A 265 15.00 6.64 -1.16
N ALA A 266 13.86 5.98 -1.10
CA ALA A 266 12.65 6.43 -1.78
C ALA A 266 12.23 7.83 -1.32
N THR A 267 12.13 8.05 0.01
CA THR A 267 11.74 9.34 0.58
C THR A 267 12.74 10.45 0.26
N ALA A 268 14.04 10.17 0.20
CA ALA A 268 15.06 11.15 -0.18
C ALA A 268 14.79 11.70 -1.58
N TRP A 269 14.52 10.81 -2.55
CA TRP A 269 14.21 11.19 -3.92
C TRP A 269 12.82 11.78 -4.09
N GLU A 270 11.82 11.32 -3.33
CA GLU A 270 10.49 11.92 -3.28
C GLU A 270 10.57 13.41 -2.83
N MET A 271 11.37 13.70 -1.81
CA MET A 271 11.57 15.08 -1.33
C MET A 271 12.30 15.95 -2.35
N GLU A 272 13.35 15.41 -2.98
CA GLU A 272 14.14 16.13 -3.98
C GLU A 272 13.31 16.51 -5.21
N ASN A 273 12.49 15.58 -5.68
CA ASN A 273 11.66 15.75 -6.87
C ASN A 273 10.29 16.39 -6.58
N ALA A 274 9.94 16.65 -5.32
CA ALA A 274 8.60 17.07 -4.93
C ALA A 274 8.14 18.35 -5.63
N SER A 275 9.03 19.34 -5.77
CA SER A 275 8.71 20.61 -6.45
C SER A 275 8.45 20.40 -7.94
N GLU A 276 9.28 19.61 -8.62
CA GLU A 276 9.11 19.29 -10.04
C GLU A 276 7.83 18.51 -10.29
N VAL A 277 7.53 17.52 -9.43
CA VAL A 277 6.29 16.75 -9.51
C VAL A 277 5.07 17.64 -9.31
N LEU A 278 5.14 18.60 -8.36
CA LEU A 278 4.06 19.55 -8.11
C LEU A 278 3.84 20.49 -9.29
N GLU A 279 4.91 21.07 -9.85
CA GLU A 279 4.80 21.93 -11.03
C GLU A 279 4.25 21.16 -12.22
N ARG A 280 4.75 19.95 -12.48
CA ARG A 280 4.25 19.10 -13.55
C ARG A 280 2.76 18.74 -13.37
N SER A 281 2.30 18.54 -12.12
CA SER A 281 0.90 18.20 -11.84
C SER A 281 -0.09 19.34 -12.13
N LYS A 282 0.40 20.55 -12.29
CA LYS A 282 -0.41 21.72 -12.67
C LYS A 282 -0.58 21.84 -14.18
N LEU A 283 0.28 21.20 -14.96
CA LEU A 283 0.25 21.27 -16.42
C LEU A 283 -0.80 20.30 -16.99
N SER A 284 -1.51 20.75 -17.99
CA SER A 284 -2.31 19.86 -18.84
C SER A 284 -1.39 18.96 -19.68
N ARG A 285 -1.92 17.86 -20.17
CA ARG A 285 -1.15 16.92 -21.01
C ARG A 285 -0.66 17.56 -22.31
N VAL A 286 -1.39 18.54 -22.84
CA VAL A 286 -0.98 19.30 -24.03
C VAL A 286 0.18 20.23 -23.68
N GLU A 287 0.14 20.97 -22.57
CA GLU A 287 1.25 21.81 -22.12
C GLU A 287 2.52 20.98 -21.83
N ILE A 288 2.37 19.77 -21.27
CA ILE A 288 3.52 18.85 -21.11
C ILE A 288 4.12 18.51 -22.49
N LEU A 289 3.28 18.28 -23.50
CA LEU A 289 3.73 17.97 -24.85
C LEU A 289 4.38 19.20 -25.51
N GLU A 290 3.84 20.40 -25.30
CA GLU A 290 4.40 21.68 -25.78
C GLU A 290 5.79 21.95 -25.18
N ASN A 291 5.96 21.76 -23.88
CA ASN A 291 7.25 21.91 -23.20
C ASN A 291 8.34 20.98 -23.76
N VAL A 292 7.95 19.84 -24.32
CA VAL A 292 8.89 18.91 -24.93
C VAL A 292 9.42 19.42 -26.29
N LEU A 293 8.72 20.32 -26.97
CA LEU A 293 9.20 20.92 -28.23
C LEU A 293 10.48 21.74 -28.07
N ASP A 294 10.66 22.34 -26.91
CA ASP A 294 11.84 23.17 -26.61
C ASP A 294 13.09 22.32 -26.31
N ASN A 295 12.90 21.05 -26.07
CA ASN A 295 14.01 20.13 -25.80
C ASN A 295 14.75 19.75 -27.09
N PRO A 296 16.05 19.42 -27.02
CA PRO A 296 16.79 18.91 -28.19
C PRO A 296 16.23 17.56 -28.64
N CYS A 297 16.38 17.28 -29.90
CA CYS A 297 16.10 15.96 -30.44
C CYS A 297 17.08 14.94 -29.84
N ASN A 298 16.61 13.70 -29.59
CA ASN A 298 17.47 12.62 -29.10
C ASN A 298 18.72 12.48 -30.00
N GLU A 299 19.90 12.28 -29.41
CA GLU A 299 21.21 12.26 -30.08
C GLU A 299 21.27 11.39 -31.34
N HIS A 300 20.57 10.28 -31.37
CA HIS A 300 20.56 9.35 -32.50
C HIS A 300 19.32 9.46 -33.38
N CYS A 301 18.41 10.39 -33.10
CA CYS A 301 17.18 10.57 -33.84
C CYS A 301 17.35 11.50 -35.04
N ASN A 302 17.88 12.73 -34.84
CA ASN A 302 18.06 13.75 -35.88
C ASN A 302 16.83 13.96 -36.79
N GLY A 303 15.62 13.95 -36.23
CA GLY A 303 14.37 14.06 -36.99
C GLY A 303 13.92 12.79 -37.71
N ARG A 304 14.71 11.72 -37.71
CA ARG A 304 14.40 10.46 -38.42
C ARG A 304 13.12 9.80 -37.90
N TRP A 305 12.88 9.88 -36.59
CA TRP A 305 11.64 9.34 -36.01
C TRP A 305 10.41 9.99 -36.63
N LEU A 306 10.39 11.32 -36.78
CA LEU A 306 9.28 12.09 -37.36
C LEU A 306 9.04 11.69 -38.80
N GLN A 307 10.11 11.58 -39.59
CA GLN A 307 10.01 11.16 -41.01
C GLN A 307 9.41 9.75 -41.13
N CYS A 308 9.88 8.79 -40.32
CA CYS A 308 9.35 7.44 -40.32
C CYS A 308 7.92 7.36 -39.80
N ALA A 309 7.54 8.17 -38.81
CA ALA A 309 6.17 8.24 -38.31
C ALA A 309 5.18 8.76 -39.39
N LYS A 310 5.54 9.85 -40.09
CA LYS A 310 4.77 10.36 -41.21
C LYS A 310 4.64 9.35 -42.35
N GLN A 311 5.73 8.67 -42.69
CA GLN A 311 5.76 7.63 -43.70
C GLN A 311 4.87 6.43 -43.34
N LEU A 312 4.88 6.00 -42.06
CA LEU A 312 4.01 4.92 -41.58
C LEU A 312 2.53 5.26 -41.71
N LEU A 313 2.12 6.47 -41.33
CA LEU A 313 0.75 6.93 -41.46
C LEU A 313 0.33 6.95 -42.93
N THR A 314 1.13 7.59 -43.79
CA THR A 314 0.89 7.65 -45.24
C THR A 314 0.79 6.25 -45.86
N TRP A 315 1.70 5.34 -45.52
CA TRP A 315 1.67 3.97 -46.07
C TRP A 315 0.41 3.19 -45.69
N ASN A 316 -0.20 3.52 -44.55
CA ASN A 316 -1.43 2.89 -44.11
C ASN A 316 -2.68 3.66 -44.49
N ASP A 317 -2.57 4.63 -45.39
CA ASP A 317 -3.66 5.48 -45.86
C ASP A 317 -4.34 6.27 -44.73
N ILE A 318 -3.58 6.63 -43.70
CA ILE A 318 -4.07 7.40 -42.55
C ILE A 318 -3.63 8.85 -42.74
N SER A 319 -4.59 9.77 -42.77
CA SER A 319 -4.33 11.21 -42.81
C SER A 319 -3.62 11.61 -41.50
N ILE A 320 -2.47 12.31 -41.65
CA ILE A 320 -1.71 12.83 -40.52
C ILE A 320 -2.59 13.76 -39.69
N ASP A 321 -3.32 14.67 -40.32
CA ASP A 321 -4.24 15.62 -39.68
C ASP A 321 -5.34 14.89 -38.86
N VAL A 322 -5.94 13.83 -39.42
CA VAL A 322 -6.94 13.04 -38.65
C VAL A 322 -6.34 12.35 -37.45
N PHE A 323 -5.15 11.77 -37.60
CA PHE A 323 -4.45 11.11 -36.50
C PHE A 323 -4.08 12.09 -35.40
N THR A 324 -3.47 13.23 -35.75
CA THR A 324 -2.99 14.22 -34.77
C THR A 324 -4.15 14.89 -34.02
N LYS A 325 -5.25 15.24 -34.75
CA LYS A 325 -6.47 15.75 -34.10
C LYS A 325 -7.09 14.76 -33.13
N ALA A 326 -7.11 13.46 -33.50
CA ALA A 326 -7.61 12.43 -32.59
C ALA A 326 -6.75 12.29 -31.33
N VAL A 327 -5.42 12.36 -31.46
CA VAL A 327 -4.49 12.32 -30.31
C VAL A 327 -4.66 13.55 -29.44
N ILE A 328 -4.71 14.76 -30.00
CA ILE A 328 -4.92 16.02 -29.25
C ILE A 328 -6.26 15.94 -28.49
N ASN A 329 -7.35 15.60 -29.17
CA ASN A 329 -8.66 15.49 -28.52
C ASN A 329 -8.67 14.48 -27.35
N LEU A 330 -7.92 13.37 -27.47
CA LEU A 330 -7.77 12.41 -26.38
C LEU A 330 -6.92 12.95 -25.22
N LEU A 331 -5.84 13.67 -25.51
CA LEU A 331 -4.99 14.28 -24.48
C LEU A 331 -5.70 15.39 -23.72
N GLU A 332 -6.51 16.21 -24.39
CA GLU A 332 -7.30 17.28 -23.79
C GLU A 332 -8.46 16.75 -22.94
N LYS A 333 -9.28 15.87 -23.51
CA LYS A 333 -10.57 15.45 -22.91
C LYS A 333 -10.50 14.14 -22.13
N GLY A 334 -9.36 13.46 -22.18
CA GLY A 334 -9.19 12.16 -21.55
C GLY A 334 -10.03 11.04 -22.18
N ARG A 335 -10.04 9.89 -21.50
CA ARG A 335 -10.75 8.68 -21.91
C ARG A 335 -12.26 8.91 -22.11
N GLY A 336 -12.87 8.17 -23.03
CA GLY A 336 -14.30 8.27 -23.30
C GLY A 336 -14.71 7.66 -24.64
N LYS A 337 -16.01 7.56 -24.89
CA LYS A 337 -16.57 7.04 -26.15
C LYS A 337 -15.98 7.78 -27.36
N HIS A 338 -15.58 7.03 -28.38
CA HIS A 338 -14.98 7.49 -29.64
C HIS A 338 -13.67 8.30 -29.50
N ARG A 339 -13.03 8.28 -28.31
CA ARG A 339 -11.82 9.06 -28.04
C ARG A 339 -10.56 8.23 -27.83
N ASN A 340 -10.68 7.10 -27.11
CA ASN A 340 -9.51 6.25 -26.88
C ASN A 340 -8.91 5.78 -28.21
N ILE A 341 -7.59 5.85 -28.34
CA ILE A 341 -6.90 5.51 -29.60
C ILE A 341 -6.62 4.01 -29.64
N LEU A 342 -7.08 3.36 -30.71
CA LEU A 342 -6.77 1.97 -31.01
C LEU A 342 -6.06 1.86 -32.35
N ILE A 343 -4.80 1.39 -32.37
CA ILE A 343 -4.10 1.04 -33.60
C ILE A 343 -4.09 -0.49 -33.73
N LYS A 344 -4.79 -0.98 -34.75
CA LYS A 344 -4.92 -2.42 -34.99
C LYS A 344 -4.24 -2.86 -36.30
N GLY A 345 -3.73 -4.08 -36.32
CA GLY A 345 -3.10 -4.66 -37.50
C GLY A 345 -2.05 -5.72 -37.18
N PRO A 346 -1.53 -6.42 -38.20
CA PRO A 346 -0.58 -7.51 -38.05
C PRO A 346 0.73 -7.06 -37.35
N ALA A 347 1.58 -8.03 -37.00
CA ALA A 347 2.89 -7.74 -36.45
C ALA A 347 3.76 -6.97 -37.47
N ASN A 348 4.78 -6.25 -36.99
CA ASN A 348 5.75 -5.53 -37.81
C ASN A 348 5.15 -4.44 -38.72
N THR A 349 4.09 -3.76 -38.29
CA THR A 349 3.49 -2.63 -39.01
C THR A 349 3.85 -1.27 -38.40
N GLY A 350 4.68 -1.22 -37.35
CA GLY A 350 5.11 0.03 -36.72
C GLY A 350 4.16 0.61 -35.67
N LYS A 351 3.11 -0.12 -35.24
CA LYS A 351 2.13 0.35 -34.23
C LYS A 351 2.80 0.83 -32.95
N THR A 352 3.58 -0.06 -32.34
CA THR A 352 4.31 0.25 -31.10
C THR A 352 5.32 1.37 -31.30
N PHE A 353 6.03 1.41 -32.44
CA PHE A 353 6.95 2.47 -32.79
C PHE A 353 6.28 3.86 -32.75
N LEU A 354 5.09 3.97 -33.30
CA LEU A 354 4.35 5.25 -33.37
C LEU A 354 3.91 5.75 -31.99
N LEU A 355 3.49 4.86 -31.08
CA LEU A 355 2.97 5.25 -29.76
C LEU A 355 4.02 5.17 -28.62
N ASN A 356 5.17 4.51 -28.85
CA ASN A 356 6.17 4.34 -27.80
C ASN A 356 6.73 5.65 -27.20
N PRO A 357 6.80 6.79 -27.92
CA PRO A 357 7.19 8.06 -27.31
C PRO A 357 6.27 8.53 -26.17
N LEU A 358 5.03 8.04 -26.07
CA LEU A 358 4.16 8.29 -24.91
C LEU A 358 4.84 7.92 -23.60
N ASN A 359 5.62 6.82 -23.59
CA ASN A 359 6.37 6.37 -22.41
C ASN A 359 7.56 7.26 -22.07
N VAL A 360 7.99 8.12 -22.97
CA VAL A 360 9.09 9.07 -22.78
C VAL A 360 8.57 10.43 -22.35
N VAL A 361 7.44 10.86 -22.93
CA VAL A 361 6.81 12.16 -22.68
C VAL A 361 6.05 12.16 -21.35
N PHE A 362 5.28 11.10 -21.07
CA PHE A 362 4.33 11.03 -19.97
C PHE A 362 4.73 9.97 -18.94
N LYS A 363 4.28 10.14 -17.70
CA LYS A 363 4.24 9.06 -16.72
C LYS A 363 3.19 8.07 -17.17
N SER A 364 3.60 7.06 -17.92
CA SER A 364 2.69 6.10 -18.52
C SER A 364 2.51 4.84 -17.68
N PHE A 365 1.28 4.35 -17.62
CA PHE A 365 1.01 2.97 -17.21
C PHE A 365 1.05 2.09 -18.46
N SER A 366 1.98 1.13 -18.47
CA SER A 366 2.19 0.24 -19.62
C SER A 366 1.79 -1.18 -19.25
N ASN A 367 0.78 -1.69 -19.91
CA ASN A 367 0.23 -3.04 -19.80
C ASN A 367 -0.03 -3.52 -18.36
N PRO A 368 -1.24 -3.93 -18.05
CA PRO A 368 -1.53 -4.53 -16.76
C PRO A 368 -0.72 -5.83 -16.56
N ALA A 369 -0.23 -6.05 -15.36
CA ALA A 369 0.45 -7.29 -15.00
C ALA A 369 -0.52 -8.48 -15.08
N SER A 370 -0.02 -9.67 -15.36
CA SER A 370 -0.80 -10.90 -15.30
C SER A 370 -1.01 -11.41 -13.87
N SER A 371 -1.45 -10.52 -12.98
CA SER A 371 -1.62 -10.78 -11.55
C SER A 371 -2.99 -10.31 -11.07
N THR A 372 -3.36 -10.71 -9.86
CA THR A 372 -4.64 -10.33 -9.23
C THR A 372 -4.83 -8.81 -9.11
N PHE A 373 -3.74 -8.05 -9.07
CA PHE A 373 -3.73 -6.59 -8.92
C PHE A 373 -3.14 -5.92 -10.16
N ALA A 374 -3.67 -6.28 -11.30
CA ALA A 374 -3.12 -5.94 -12.61
C ALA A 374 -3.01 -4.43 -12.89
N TRP A 375 -3.89 -3.62 -12.31
CA TRP A 375 -4.05 -2.19 -12.59
C TRP A 375 -3.47 -1.26 -11.53
N VAL A 376 -2.78 -1.78 -10.54
CA VAL A 376 -2.13 -0.96 -9.50
C VAL A 376 -1.07 -0.06 -10.14
N GLY A 377 -1.19 1.24 -9.90
CA GLY A 377 -0.35 2.28 -10.51
C GLY A 377 -0.99 3.02 -11.67
N ALA A 378 -2.09 2.49 -12.26
CA ALA A 378 -2.82 3.19 -13.32
C ALA A 378 -3.42 4.52 -12.83
N GLU A 379 -3.79 4.61 -11.56
CA GLU A 379 -4.33 5.81 -10.92
C GLU A 379 -3.35 7.00 -10.83
N LYS A 380 -2.06 6.71 -10.97
CA LYS A 380 -0.98 7.73 -10.92
C LYS A 380 -0.44 8.08 -12.29
N ALA A 381 -0.95 7.44 -13.33
CA ALA A 381 -0.47 7.62 -14.67
C ALA A 381 -1.08 8.85 -15.35
N GLU A 382 -0.27 9.57 -16.13
CA GLU A 382 -0.73 10.66 -17.00
C GLU A 382 -1.38 10.13 -18.27
N VAL A 383 -0.93 8.95 -18.73
CA VAL A 383 -1.52 8.19 -19.85
C VAL A 383 -1.45 6.69 -19.61
N ILE A 384 -2.37 5.94 -20.18
CA ILE A 384 -2.33 4.47 -20.22
C ILE A 384 -1.96 4.03 -21.63
N PHE A 385 -0.89 3.26 -21.78
CA PHE A 385 -0.49 2.69 -23.05
C PHE A 385 -0.53 1.16 -23.02
N LEU A 386 -1.57 0.59 -23.59
CA LEU A 386 -1.80 -0.86 -23.71
C LEU A 386 -1.13 -1.39 -24.98
N ASN A 387 0.10 -1.85 -24.88
CA ASN A 387 0.88 -2.29 -26.03
C ASN A 387 0.68 -3.79 -26.33
N ASP A 388 0.26 -4.11 -27.57
CA ASP A 388 -0.13 -5.46 -28.03
C ASP A 388 -1.13 -6.13 -27.06
N PHE A 389 -2.08 -5.33 -26.58
CA PHE A 389 -3.02 -5.73 -25.54
C PHE A 389 -3.95 -6.82 -26.03
N ARG A 390 -4.14 -7.81 -25.16
CA ARG A 390 -5.12 -8.89 -25.33
C ARG A 390 -6.00 -8.93 -24.12
N TRP A 391 -7.27 -8.67 -24.35
CA TRP A 391 -8.23 -8.78 -23.26
C TRP A 391 -8.26 -10.18 -22.65
N ASN A 392 -8.28 -10.23 -21.35
CA ASN A 392 -8.45 -11.44 -20.55
C ASN A 392 -9.28 -11.09 -19.33
N HIS A 393 -10.32 -11.89 -19.04
CA HIS A 393 -11.20 -11.71 -17.89
C HIS A 393 -10.48 -11.78 -16.53
N GLN A 394 -9.30 -12.37 -16.47
CA GLN A 394 -8.46 -12.40 -15.25
C GLN A 394 -7.77 -11.06 -14.98
N ILE A 395 -7.57 -10.24 -16.00
CA ILE A 395 -6.93 -8.93 -15.90
C ILE A 395 -7.96 -7.85 -15.57
N ILE A 396 -9.09 -7.89 -16.26
CA ILE A 396 -10.23 -6.98 -16.08
C ILE A 396 -11.50 -7.63 -16.63
N GLN A 397 -12.61 -7.49 -15.92
CA GLN A 397 -13.90 -7.94 -16.43
C GLN A 397 -14.30 -7.11 -17.66
N TRP A 398 -15.04 -7.73 -18.57
CA TRP A 398 -15.46 -7.04 -19.81
C TRP A 398 -16.26 -5.77 -19.52
N HIS A 399 -17.19 -5.85 -18.60
CA HIS A 399 -18.01 -4.72 -18.19
C HIS A 399 -17.17 -3.58 -17.59
N ASP A 400 -16.20 -3.89 -16.73
CA ASP A 400 -15.33 -2.90 -16.11
C ASP A 400 -14.42 -2.24 -17.15
N LEU A 401 -13.95 -2.99 -18.16
CA LEU A 401 -13.22 -2.43 -19.28
C LEU A 401 -14.10 -1.48 -20.11
N LEU A 402 -15.37 -1.83 -20.35
CA LEU A 402 -16.33 -0.95 -21.03
C LEU A 402 -16.53 0.36 -20.27
N LEU A 403 -16.74 0.32 -18.97
CA LEU A 403 -16.87 1.50 -18.11
C LEU A 403 -15.59 2.33 -18.10
N MET A 404 -14.44 1.67 -17.95
CA MET A 404 -13.13 2.33 -17.98
C MET A 404 -12.91 3.11 -19.29
N LEU A 405 -13.19 2.48 -20.43
CA LEU A 405 -13.04 3.12 -21.73
C LEU A 405 -14.09 4.21 -22.01
N GLU A 406 -15.23 4.15 -21.33
CA GLU A 406 -16.29 5.17 -21.43
C GLU A 406 -16.01 6.42 -20.60
N GLY A 407 -15.06 6.36 -19.67
CA GLY A 407 -14.73 7.46 -18.77
C GLY A 407 -15.50 7.40 -17.44
N GLN A 408 -16.16 6.28 -17.14
CA GLN A 408 -16.87 6.08 -15.89
C GLN A 408 -15.91 5.63 -14.77
N PRO A 409 -16.23 5.91 -13.50
CA PRO A 409 -15.51 5.34 -12.37
C PRO A 409 -15.55 3.81 -12.38
N VAL A 410 -14.43 3.17 -12.08
CA VAL A 410 -14.30 1.70 -12.03
C VAL A 410 -13.56 1.29 -10.77
N HIS A 411 -14.06 0.27 -10.09
CA HIS A 411 -13.39 -0.33 -8.94
C HIS A 411 -12.56 -1.54 -9.39
N LEU A 412 -11.25 -1.42 -9.26
CA LEU A 412 -10.30 -2.44 -9.67
C LEU A 412 -9.67 -3.12 -8.45
N PRO A 413 -9.36 -4.42 -8.52
CA PRO A 413 -8.74 -5.12 -7.39
C PRO A 413 -7.41 -4.48 -6.97
N ALA A 414 -7.24 -4.22 -5.69
CA ALA A 414 -6.01 -3.72 -5.09
C ALA A 414 -5.57 -4.56 -3.87
N PRO A 415 -4.28 -4.54 -3.49
CA PRO A 415 -3.82 -5.19 -2.27
C PRO A 415 -4.53 -4.58 -1.06
N LYS A 416 -5.31 -5.39 -0.34
CA LYS A 416 -6.06 -4.92 0.84
C LYS A 416 -5.10 -4.49 1.93
N SER A 417 -5.11 -3.20 2.27
CA SER A 417 -4.48 -2.64 3.46
C SER A 417 -5.54 -1.98 4.34
N HIS A 418 -5.21 -1.71 5.61
CA HIS A 418 -6.12 -1.07 6.57
C HIS A 418 -6.74 0.26 6.10
N PHE A 419 -6.17 0.86 5.06
CA PHE A 419 -6.52 2.18 4.56
C PHE A 419 -6.96 2.19 3.10
N CYS A 420 -6.77 1.10 2.36
CA CYS A 420 -7.19 0.99 0.97
C CYS A 420 -8.20 -0.14 0.82
N LYS A 421 -9.39 0.24 0.40
CA LYS A 421 -10.37 -0.63 -0.22
C LYS A 421 -9.90 -0.98 -1.65
N ASP A 422 -10.77 -1.37 -2.54
CA ASP A 422 -10.45 -1.55 -3.94
C ASP A 422 -9.98 -0.23 -4.56
N LEU A 423 -9.16 -0.30 -5.62
CA LEU A 423 -8.68 0.87 -6.35
C LEU A 423 -9.85 1.51 -7.10
N GLU A 424 -10.26 2.70 -6.69
CA GLU A 424 -11.23 3.51 -7.45
C GLU A 424 -10.48 4.28 -8.54
N PHE A 425 -10.75 3.95 -9.80
CA PHE A 425 -10.18 4.61 -10.96
C PHE A 425 -11.24 5.52 -11.60
N ASP A 426 -11.24 6.78 -11.23
CA ASP A 426 -12.13 7.84 -11.68
C ASP A 426 -11.46 8.87 -12.61
N ALA A 427 -10.12 8.88 -12.65
CA ALA A 427 -9.34 9.81 -13.45
C ALA A 427 -9.69 9.74 -14.94
N ASP A 428 -9.59 10.88 -15.63
CA ASP A 428 -9.83 11.02 -17.06
C ASP A 428 -8.66 10.54 -17.95
N THR A 429 -7.73 9.75 -17.40
CA THR A 429 -6.47 9.33 -18.01
C THR A 429 -6.65 8.79 -19.43
N PRO A 430 -6.01 9.40 -20.47
CA PRO A 430 -6.10 8.94 -21.86
C PRO A 430 -5.63 7.51 -22.04
N ILE A 431 -6.36 6.74 -22.87
CA ILE A 431 -6.03 5.34 -23.15
C ILE A 431 -5.63 5.17 -24.60
N PHE A 432 -4.40 4.72 -24.81
CA PHE A 432 -3.84 4.33 -26.11
C PHE A 432 -3.64 2.82 -26.12
N CYS A 433 -3.99 2.18 -27.22
CA CYS A 433 -3.90 0.74 -27.32
C CYS A 433 -3.36 0.31 -28.69
N THR A 434 -2.50 -0.70 -28.71
CA THR A 434 -2.16 -1.44 -29.92
C THR A 434 -2.64 -2.88 -29.80
N THR A 435 -3.14 -3.45 -30.89
CA THR A 435 -3.60 -4.84 -30.93
C THR A 435 -3.44 -5.46 -32.32
N LYS A 436 -3.55 -6.77 -32.42
CA LYS A 436 -3.56 -7.47 -33.71
C LYS A 436 -4.95 -7.52 -34.35
N HIS A 437 -5.98 -7.69 -33.53
CA HIS A 437 -7.37 -7.92 -33.94
C HIS A 437 -8.31 -7.05 -33.13
N ASP A 438 -9.54 -6.95 -33.56
CA ASP A 438 -10.61 -6.32 -32.81
C ASP A 438 -10.87 -7.08 -31.51
N PHE A 439 -11.38 -6.37 -30.51
CA PHE A 439 -11.87 -6.98 -29.29
C PHE A 439 -13.24 -7.58 -29.55
N VAL A 440 -13.36 -8.89 -29.40
CA VAL A 440 -14.61 -9.64 -29.55
C VAL A 440 -15.00 -10.26 -28.24
N TYR A 441 -16.27 -10.17 -27.88
CA TYR A 441 -16.84 -10.87 -26.74
C TYR A 441 -17.46 -12.18 -27.18
N VAL A 442 -16.99 -13.28 -26.58
CA VAL A 442 -17.52 -14.63 -26.90
C VAL A 442 -18.30 -15.15 -25.71
N ARG A 443 -19.56 -15.50 -25.92
CA ARG A 443 -20.44 -16.10 -24.91
C ARG A 443 -20.85 -17.49 -25.36
N ALA A 444 -20.57 -18.50 -24.55
CA ALA A 444 -20.85 -19.90 -24.87
C ALA A 444 -20.34 -20.36 -26.27
N GLY A 445 -19.17 -19.86 -26.71
CA GLY A 445 -18.56 -20.21 -28.00
C GLY A 445 -19.10 -19.42 -29.20
N VAL A 446 -20.03 -18.51 -29.00
CA VAL A 446 -20.60 -17.63 -30.05
C VAL A 446 -20.23 -16.18 -29.77
N ILE A 447 -19.94 -15.43 -30.84
CA ILE A 447 -19.67 -14.00 -30.74
C ILE A 447 -20.96 -13.27 -30.37
N ASP A 448 -20.92 -12.55 -29.26
CA ASP A 448 -21.98 -11.62 -28.89
C ASP A 448 -21.74 -10.28 -29.63
N GLU A 449 -22.49 -10.08 -30.72
CA GLU A 449 -22.32 -8.92 -31.58
C GLU A 449 -22.59 -7.61 -30.84
N ARG A 450 -23.61 -7.58 -29.97
CA ARG A 450 -23.98 -6.39 -29.20
C ARG A 450 -22.85 -5.95 -28.26
N GLU A 451 -22.30 -6.87 -27.50
CA GLU A 451 -21.18 -6.59 -26.59
C GLU A 451 -19.93 -6.18 -27.37
N THR A 452 -19.70 -6.80 -28.51
CA THR A 452 -18.58 -6.46 -29.41
C THR A 452 -18.75 -5.07 -30.03
N GLU A 453 -19.94 -4.69 -30.45
CA GLU A 453 -20.24 -3.34 -30.93
C GLU A 453 -20.10 -2.29 -29.83
N MET A 454 -20.59 -2.58 -28.63
CA MET A 454 -20.39 -1.72 -27.47
C MET A 454 -18.90 -1.44 -27.17
N MET A 455 -18.03 -2.39 -27.39
CA MET A 455 -16.57 -2.20 -27.27
C MET A 455 -16.04 -1.33 -28.43
N ALA A 456 -16.47 -1.58 -29.65
CA ALA A 456 -15.99 -0.89 -30.85
C ALA A 456 -16.23 0.63 -30.77
N VAL A 457 -17.38 1.08 -30.28
CA VAL A 457 -17.73 2.51 -30.17
C VAL A 457 -16.91 3.28 -29.14
N ARG A 458 -16.12 2.60 -28.31
CA ARG A 458 -15.26 3.23 -27.30
C ARG A 458 -13.90 3.63 -27.84
N TRP A 459 -13.59 3.23 -29.07
CA TRP A 459 -12.31 3.45 -29.72
C TRP A 459 -12.42 4.35 -30.92
N HIS A 460 -11.44 5.24 -31.08
CA HIS A 460 -11.09 5.83 -32.38
C HIS A 460 -10.03 4.93 -33.01
N SER A 461 -10.42 4.13 -34.00
CA SER A 461 -9.61 3.02 -34.51
C SER A 461 -8.86 3.41 -35.78
N PHE A 462 -7.56 3.11 -35.80
CA PHE A 462 -6.69 3.22 -36.98
C PHE A 462 -6.24 1.83 -37.42
N GLN A 463 -6.39 1.52 -38.72
CA GLN A 463 -6.03 0.22 -39.27
C GLN A 463 -4.65 0.27 -39.93
N PHE A 464 -3.69 -0.45 -39.38
CA PHE A 464 -2.38 -0.66 -39.99
C PHE A 464 -2.37 -1.98 -40.76
N ARG A 465 -2.12 -1.92 -42.08
CA ARG A 465 -2.21 -3.07 -42.99
C ARG A 465 -0.84 -3.48 -43.51
N LYS A 466 0.08 -2.53 -43.72
CA LYS A 466 1.34 -2.75 -44.41
C LYS A 466 2.43 -3.18 -43.46
N GLN A 467 2.90 -4.40 -43.62
CA GLN A 467 4.02 -4.94 -42.84
C GLN A 467 5.36 -4.43 -43.38
N ILE A 468 6.28 -4.12 -42.46
CA ILE A 468 7.65 -3.73 -42.79
C ILE A 468 8.49 -5.01 -42.86
N ALA A 469 9.12 -5.28 -44.00
CA ALA A 469 9.98 -6.42 -44.17
C ALA A 469 11.17 -6.35 -43.17
N GLN A 470 11.64 -7.48 -42.70
CA GLN A 470 12.71 -7.53 -41.69
C GLN A 470 13.98 -6.77 -42.13
N ARG A 471 14.34 -6.82 -43.41
CA ARG A 471 15.47 -6.09 -43.98
C ARG A 471 15.32 -4.56 -43.94
N ASP A 472 14.08 -4.07 -43.91
CA ASP A 472 13.76 -2.64 -43.93
C ASP A 472 13.45 -2.09 -42.51
N GLN A 473 13.52 -2.94 -41.49
CA GLN A 473 13.33 -2.54 -40.09
C GLN A 473 14.58 -1.85 -39.59
N ILE A 474 14.44 -0.58 -39.23
CA ILE A 474 15.50 0.24 -38.68
C ILE A 474 15.21 0.48 -37.19
N THR A 475 16.22 0.30 -36.34
CA THR A 475 16.12 0.68 -34.92
C THR A 475 16.30 2.17 -34.79
N ILE A 476 15.23 2.89 -34.51
CA ILE A 476 15.22 4.32 -34.21
C ILE A 476 14.72 4.50 -32.78
N PRO A 477 15.46 5.20 -31.91
CA PRO A 477 15.01 5.44 -30.54
C PRO A 477 13.77 6.32 -30.54
N SER A 478 12.88 6.10 -29.57
CA SER A 478 11.74 6.97 -29.32
C SER A 478 12.21 8.40 -29.05
N CYS A 479 11.62 9.36 -29.74
CA CYS A 479 11.98 10.75 -29.61
C CYS A 479 10.77 11.58 -29.18
N ALA A 480 10.82 12.09 -27.96
CA ALA A 480 9.76 12.89 -27.37
C ALA A 480 9.49 14.17 -28.19
N ARG A 481 10.53 14.92 -28.56
CA ARG A 481 10.41 16.11 -29.38
C ARG A 481 9.77 15.85 -30.74
N CYS A 482 10.25 14.83 -31.46
CA CYS A 482 9.68 14.46 -32.77
C CYS A 482 8.21 14.04 -32.68
N PHE A 483 7.83 13.40 -31.59
CA PHE A 483 6.43 13.05 -31.33
C PHE A 483 5.60 14.30 -31.05
N ALA A 484 6.08 15.20 -30.21
CA ALA A 484 5.41 16.48 -29.94
C ALA A 484 5.27 17.30 -31.24
N GLU A 485 6.30 17.34 -32.08
CA GLU A 485 6.27 18.01 -33.38
C GLU A 485 5.25 17.37 -34.34
N LEU A 486 5.16 16.04 -34.39
CA LEU A 486 4.14 15.34 -35.16
C LEU A 486 2.73 15.74 -34.71
N ILE A 487 2.48 15.80 -33.40
CA ILE A 487 1.13 16.00 -32.86
C ILE A 487 0.71 17.47 -32.92
N LEU A 488 1.60 18.42 -32.61
CA LEU A 488 1.23 19.82 -32.43
C LEU A 488 1.43 20.70 -33.67
N ARG A 489 2.29 20.31 -34.63
CA ARG A 489 2.68 21.16 -35.79
C ARG A 489 2.26 20.61 -37.14
N ASN A 490 1.35 19.64 -37.18
CA ASN A 490 0.86 19.07 -38.44
C ASN A 490 -0.65 19.16 -38.59
#